data_ff332ca7189ad038976a877f06f4b9a6
#
_entry.id   ff332ca7189ad038976a877f06f4b9a6
#
_cell.length_a   1.000
_cell.length_b   1.000
_cell.length_c   1.000
_cell.angle_alpha   90.00
_cell.angle_beta   90.00
_cell.angle_gamma   90.00
#
_symmetry.space_group_name_H-M   'P 1'
#
loop_
_entity.id
_entity.type
_entity.pdbx_description
1 polymer ?
#
loop_
_entity_poly.entity_id
_entity_poly.type
_entity_poly.pdbx_seq_one_letter_code
_entity_poly.pdbx_strand_id
1 'polypeptide(L)'
;MTRSLLLPGIAFACALGIASATTAEVAPASMGADARVRSVLYNPVDVIRLDTHLRVNTAIELGAGERIDSVLLGDSEAFEVEVLSNRTTVSVKPLIAGAETNMTIYTGRRTISLSISEGRSRNPTYRLVLRYPETGTIRTARSTVAAGSRDIGYAWSGDESLKPVHIWNDGQATYF
;
A
#
# COMPACT_ATOMS: atom_id res chain seq x y z
N MET A 1 -67.51 38.03 6.06
CA MET A 1 -66.85 36.88 6.71
C MET A 1 -66.03 36.09 5.63
N THR A 2 -64.78 36.44 5.47
CA THR A 2 -63.89 35.83 4.44
C THR A 2 -62.75 35.08 5.14
N ARG A 3 -62.78 33.76 5.09
CA ARG A 3 -61.76 32.90 5.65
C ARG A 3 -60.64 32.73 4.63
N SER A 4 -59.42 33.25 4.93
CA SER A 4 -58.18 32.97 4.20
C SER A 4 -57.65 31.60 4.60
N LEU A 5 -57.51 30.71 3.62
CA LEU A 5 -56.77 29.47 3.76
C LEU A 5 -55.28 29.75 3.50
N LEU A 6 -54.48 29.57 4.54
CA LEU A 6 -52.99 29.50 4.44
C LEU A 6 -52.57 28.06 4.06
N LEU A 7 -51.98 27.89 2.90
CA LEU A 7 -51.26 26.63 2.52
C LEU A 7 -49.87 26.65 3.14
N PRO A 8 -49.44 25.57 3.79
CA PRO A 8 -48.04 25.45 4.21
C PRO A 8 -47.18 25.04 3.01
N GLY A 9 -46.20 25.88 2.67
CA GLY A 9 -45.16 25.56 1.69
C GLY A 9 -44.19 24.49 2.22
N ILE A 10 -44.11 23.35 1.53
CA ILE A 10 -43.11 22.28 1.79
C ILE A 10 -41.80 22.76 1.19
N ALA A 11 -40.83 23.12 2.03
CA ALA A 11 -39.46 23.37 1.60
C ALA A 11 -38.76 22.03 1.37
N PHE A 12 -38.50 21.72 0.12
CA PHE A 12 -37.68 20.55 -0.27
C PHE A 12 -36.20 20.90 -0.11
N ALA A 13 -35.59 20.49 0.99
CA ALA A 13 -34.16 20.63 1.22
C ALA A 13 -33.40 19.58 0.37
N CYS A 14 -32.79 20.04 -0.72
CA CYS A 14 -31.91 19.24 -1.55
C CYS A 14 -30.58 19.09 -0.81
N ALA A 15 -30.35 17.96 -0.15
CA ALA A 15 -29.06 17.63 0.44
C ALA A 15 -28.09 17.26 -0.69
N LEU A 16 -27.20 18.20 -1.06
CA LEU A 16 -26.04 17.89 -1.91
C LEU A 16 -25.08 17.01 -1.10
N GLY A 17 -25.09 15.71 -1.38
CA GLY A 17 -24.06 14.80 -0.90
C GLY A 17 -22.72 15.17 -1.54
N ILE A 18 -21.78 15.66 -0.74
CA ILE A 18 -20.39 15.85 -1.16
C ILE A 18 -19.79 14.45 -1.27
N ALA A 19 -19.69 13.93 -2.50
CA ALA A 19 -18.92 12.73 -2.77
C ALA A 19 -17.45 13.08 -2.52
N SER A 20 -16.90 12.61 -1.40
CA SER A 20 -15.44 12.66 -1.15
C SER A 20 -14.77 11.77 -2.20
N ALA A 21 -14.01 12.38 -3.11
CA ALA A 21 -13.12 11.64 -3.99
C ALA A 21 -12.11 10.90 -3.11
N THR A 22 -12.25 9.58 -3.01
CA THR A 22 -11.24 8.73 -2.40
C THR A 22 -10.06 8.67 -3.36
N THR A 23 -9.01 9.40 -3.07
CA THR A 23 -7.73 9.21 -3.76
C THR A 23 -7.20 7.83 -3.37
N ALA A 24 -6.98 6.98 -4.36
CA ALA A 24 -6.45 5.62 -4.16
C ALA A 24 -4.95 5.60 -3.81
N GLU A 25 -4.40 6.71 -3.32
CA GLU A 25 -3.01 6.86 -2.91
C GLU A 25 -2.80 6.36 -1.48
N VAL A 26 -1.76 5.56 -1.29
CA VAL A 26 -1.38 5.07 0.05
C VAL A 26 -0.44 6.07 0.71
N ALA A 27 -0.86 6.61 1.85
CA ALA A 27 -0.05 7.51 2.66
C ALA A 27 0.92 6.71 3.54
N PRO A 28 2.25 6.97 3.46
CA PRO A 28 3.22 6.34 4.36
C PRO A 28 2.99 6.72 5.82
N ALA A 29 3.14 5.75 6.72
CA ALA A 29 3.01 5.92 8.16
C ALA A 29 4.34 6.30 8.81
N SER A 30 4.31 7.09 9.90
CA SER A 30 5.50 7.38 10.70
C SER A 30 6.08 6.11 11.32
N MET A 31 7.41 5.98 11.32
CA MET A 31 8.12 4.83 11.90
C MET A 31 8.46 5.00 13.40
N GLY A 32 8.35 6.21 13.94
CA GLY A 32 8.76 6.48 15.32
C GLY A 32 8.36 7.88 15.77
N ALA A 33 9.17 8.45 16.68
CA ALA A 33 8.93 9.77 17.26
C ALA A 33 9.04 10.91 16.22
N ASP A 34 9.88 10.75 15.21
CA ASP A 34 10.01 11.73 14.12
C ASP A 34 9.06 11.39 12.97
N ALA A 35 8.05 12.24 12.78
CA ALA A 35 7.04 12.06 11.73
C ALA A 35 7.58 12.21 10.29
N ARG A 36 8.83 12.66 10.12
CA ARG A 36 9.49 12.82 8.82
C ARG A 36 10.14 11.55 8.32
N VAL A 37 10.32 10.55 9.21
CA VAL A 37 10.78 9.20 8.85
C VAL A 37 9.56 8.31 8.76
N ARG A 38 9.28 7.82 7.57
CA ARG A 38 8.04 7.09 7.25
C ARG A 38 8.32 5.74 6.61
N SER A 39 7.36 4.85 6.71
CA SER A 39 7.39 3.58 5.96
C SER A 39 6.06 3.29 5.32
N VAL A 40 6.10 2.48 4.28
CA VAL A 40 4.92 1.95 3.59
C VAL A 40 5.16 0.48 3.27
N LEU A 41 4.11 -0.33 3.43
CA LEU A 41 4.13 -1.71 2.97
C LEU A 41 3.81 -1.71 1.46
N TYR A 42 4.71 -2.27 0.66
CA TYR A 42 4.53 -2.35 -0.78
C TYR A 42 3.38 -3.28 -1.16
N ASN A 43 2.55 -2.79 -2.07
CA ASN A 43 1.55 -3.57 -2.79
C ASN A 43 1.65 -3.20 -4.29
N PRO A 44 1.67 -4.16 -5.22
CA PRO A 44 1.92 -3.89 -6.65
C PRO A 44 0.85 -3.05 -7.35
N VAL A 45 -0.33 -2.90 -6.76
CA VAL A 45 -1.45 -2.12 -7.33
C VAL A 45 -1.61 -0.73 -6.69
N ASP A 46 -0.79 -0.40 -5.69
CA ASP A 46 -0.89 0.86 -4.98
C ASP A 46 -0.01 1.95 -5.63
N VAL A 47 -0.47 3.20 -5.52
CA VAL A 47 0.33 4.40 -5.76
C VAL A 47 0.69 5.00 -4.41
N ILE A 48 1.99 5.13 -4.13
CA ILE A 48 2.50 5.61 -2.85
C ILE A 48 2.60 7.13 -2.91
N ARG A 49 1.99 7.82 -1.95
CA ARG A 49 2.10 9.28 -1.83
C ARG A 49 3.43 9.68 -1.21
N LEU A 50 4.13 10.62 -1.83
CA LEU A 50 5.37 11.21 -1.33
C LEU A 50 5.23 12.72 -1.20
N ASP A 51 5.18 13.20 0.03
CA ASP A 51 5.15 14.63 0.34
C ASP A 51 6.58 15.16 0.49
N THR A 52 6.97 16.08 -0.37
CA THR A 52 8.30 16.73 -0.41
C THR A 52 8.20 18.22 -0.12
N HIS A 53 9.33 18.87 0.15
CA HIS A 53 9.41 20.33 0.35
C HIS A 53 10.66 20.91 -0.30
N LEU A 54 10.56 22.16 -0.77
CA LEU A 54 11.71 22.93 -1.26
C LEU A 54 12.84 22.92 -0.22
N ARG A 55 14.07 22.79 -0.70
CA ARG A 55 15.30 22.75 0.10
C ARG A 55 15.41 21.53 1.02
N VAL A 56 14.52 20.57 0.86
CA VAL A 56 14.56 19.29 1.57
C VAL A 56 14.79 18.18 0.56
N ASN A 57 15.74 17.31 0.87
CA ASN A 57 15.94 16.07 0.14
C ASN A 57 15.17 14.94 0.80
N THR A 58 14.48 14.13 0.02
CA THR A 58 13.79 12.93 0.45
C THR A 58 14.53 11.69 -0.05
N ALA A 59 14.99 10.85 0.87
CA ALA A 59 15.56 9.55 0.52
C ALA A 59 14.47 8.48 0.50
N ILE A 60 14.34 7.75 -0.61
CA ILE A 60 13.48 6.57 -0.74
C ILE A 60 14.36 5.34 -0.67
N GLU A 61 14.22 4.57 0.39
CA GLU A 61 15.01 3.36 0.61
C GLU A 61 14.19 2.13 0.28
N LEU A 62 14.72 1.32 -0.62
CA LEU A 62 14.15 0.02 -0.96
C LEU A 62 14.53 -1.01 0.12
N GLY A 63 13.63 -1.94 0.37
CA GLY A 63 13.87 -3.03 1.32
C GLY A 63 14.96 -4.00 0.83
N ALA A 64 15.39 -4.85 1.74
CA ALA A 64 16.47 -5.80 1.49
C ALA A 64 16.21 -6.68 0.25
N GLY A 65 17.27 -6.89 -0.55
CA GLY A 65 17.24 -7.75 -1.73
C GLY A 65 16.69 -7.08 -3.00
N GLU A 66 16.37 -5.79 -2.97
CA GLU A 66 16.02 -5.01 -4.15
C GLU A 66 17.21 -4.22 -4.69
N ARG A 67 17.24 -4.06 -6.02
CA ARG A 67 18.15 -3.16 -6.72
C ARG A 67 17.38 -2.37 -7.77
N ILE A 68 17.66 -1.09 -7.83
CA ILE A 68 17.06 -0.18 -8.80
C ILE A 68 17.71 -0.42 -10.16
N ASP A 69 16.91 -0.73 -11.16
CA ASP A 69 17.33 -0.87 -12.55
C ASP A 69 17.17 0.45 -13.30
N SER A 70 16.00 1.09 -13.13
CA SER A 70 15.71 2.39 -13.73
C SER A 70 14.66 3.17 -12.92
N VAL A 71 14.62 4.48 -13.16
CA VAL A 71 13.62 5.40 -12.60
C VAL A 71 13.06 6.22 -13.75
N LEU A 72 11.73 6.26 -13.85
CA LEU A 72 11.02 7.19 -14.74
C LEU A 72 10.38 8.29 -13.89
N LEU A 73 10.55 9.52 -14.32
CA LEU A 73 10.01 10.72 -13.69
C LEU A 73 9.17 11.48 -14.70
N GLY A 74 7.96 11.90 -14.32
CA GLY A 74 7.06 12.61 -15.22
C GLY A 74 7.53 14.04 -15.53
N ASP A 75 8.01 14.76 -14.51
CA ASP A 75 8.49 16.14 -14.64
C ASP A 75 9.92 16.28 -14.07
N SER A 76 10.90 16.23 -14.98
CA SER A 76 12.31 16.36 -14.64
C SER A 76 12.78 17.82 -14.50
N GLU A 77 11.95 18.79 -14.85
CA GLU A 77 12.29 20.21 -14.65
C GLU A 77 11.92 20.66 -13.23
N ALA A 78 10.83 20.10 -12.68
CA ALA A 78 10.36 20.44 -11.35
C ALA A 78 10.98 19.60 -10.22
N PHE A 79 11.59 18.46 -10.54
CA PHE A 79 12.19 17.56 -9.56
C PHE A 79 13.56 17.04 -10.03
N GLU A 80 14.53 17.10 -9.14
CA GLU A 80 15.82 16.44 -9.29
C GLU A 80 15.75 15.05 -8.64
N VAL A 81 16.08 14.02 -9.41
CA VAL A 81 16.06 12.63 -8.93
C VAL A 81 17.40 11.97 -9.25
N GLU A 82 18.01 11.34 -8.24
CA GLU A 82 19.27 10.63 -8.33
C GLU A 82 19.16 9.24 -7.73
N VAL A 83 19.63 8.23 -8.45
CA VAL A 83 19.85 6.89 -7.91
C VAL A 83 21.23 6.82 -7.29
N LEU A 84 21.30 6.58 -5.98
CA LEU A 84 22.58 6.50 -5.27
C LEU A 84 23.40 5.28 -5.73
N SER A 85 24.72 5.33 -5.54
CA SER A 85 25.66 4.29 -5.95
C SER A 85 25.38 2.90 -5.35
N ASN A 86 24.71 2.84 -4.18
CA ASN A 86 24.26 1.58 -3.58
C ASN A 86 23.12 0.89 -4.37
N ARG A 87 22.48 1.62 -5.30
CA ARG A 87 21.34 1.16 -6.11
C ARG A 87 20.15 0.62 -5.31
N THR A 88 20.03 1.04 -4.06
CA THR A 88 18.90 0.70 -3.17
C THR A 88 18.18 1.94 -2.68
N THR A 89 18.69 3.12 -3.03
CA THR A 89 18.16 4.40 -2.57
C THR A 89 18.00 5.37 -3.73
N VAL A 90 16.86 6.05 -3.77
CA VAL A 90 16.58 7.18 -4.67
C VAL A 90 16.50 8.44 -3.85
N SER A 91 17.22 9.46 -4.27
CA SER A 91 17.15 10.82 -3.73
C SER A 91 16.18 11.63 -4.58
N VAL A 92 15.23 12.33 -3.94
CA VAL A 92 14.23 13.18 -4.58
C VAL A 92 14.29 14.56 -3.95
N LYS A 93 14.44 15.59 -4.78
CA LYS A 93 14.51 16.99 -4.36
C LYS A 93 13.63 17.85 -5.26
N PRO A 94 12.60 18.52 -4.74
CA PRO A 94 11.78 19.44 -5.53
C PRO A 94 12.56 20.73 -5.82
N LEU A 95 12.37 21.24 -7.03
CA LEU A 95 13.00 22.48 -7.52
C LEU A 95 11.98 23.62 -7.63
N ILE A 96 10.70 23.29 -7.85
CA ILE A 96 9.62 24.24 -8.09
C ILE A 96 8.55 24.09 -7.00
N ALA A 97 8.09 25.22 -6.46
CA ALA A 97 7.06 25.26 -5.44
C ALA A 97 5.70 24.82 -5.98
N GLY A 98 4.98 24.00 -5.22
CA GLY A 98 3.65 23.48 -5.58
C GLY A 98 3.64 22.48 -6.73
N ALA A 99 4.81 21.99 -7.15
CA ALA A 99 4.91 21.01 -8.23
C ALA A 99 4.35 19.65 -7.81
N GLU A 100 3.70 18.98 -8.77
CA GLU A 100 3.19 17.63 -8.61
C GLU A 100 3.60 16.79 -9.82
N THR A 101 4.03 15.56 -9.58
CA THR A 101 4.41 14.62 -10.64
C THR A 101 4.24 13.18 -10.18
N ASN A 102 4.42 12.25 -11.10
CA ASN A 102 4.54 10.83 -10.79
C ASN A 102 5.97 10.34 -11.01
N MET A 103 6.34 9.31 -10.29
CA MET A 103 7.60 8.60 -10.48
C MET A 103 7.37 7.10 -10.42
N THR A 104 8.08 6.36 -11.28
CA THR A 104 8.06 4.91 -11.27
C THR A 104 9.48 4.38 -11.12
N ILE A 105 9.70 3.55 -10.10
CA ILE A 105 10.97 2.86 -9.85
C ILE A 105 10.83 1.43 -10.31
N TYR A 106 11.70 1.01 -11.22
CA TYR A 106 11.80 -0.37 -11.68
C TYR A 106 12.96 -1.07 -10.98
N THR A 107 12.67 -2.26 -10.47
CA THR A 107 13.68 -3.17 -9.91
C THR A 107 13.60 -4.50 -10.65
N GLY A 108 14.56 -5.38 -10.46
CA GLY A 108 14.52 -6.73 -11.04
C GLY A 108 13.32 -7.58 -10.60
N ARG A 109 12.53 -7.12 -9.63
CA ARG A 109 11.41 -7.89 -9.05
C ARG A 109 10.10 -7.14 -9.02
N ARG A 110 10.12 -5.80 -8.94
CA ARG A 110 8.94 -4.99 -8.64
C ARG A 110 8.91 -3.71 -9.46
N THR A 111 7.71 -3.22 -9.67
CA THR A 111 7.45 -1.86 -10.16
C THR A 111 6.81 -1.08 -9.04
N ILE A 112 7.38 0.06 -8.66
CA ILE A 112 6.93 0.89 -7.55
C ILE A 112 6.46 2.22 -8.10
N SER A 113 5.17 2.53 -7.94
CA SER A 113 4.56 3.76 -8.42
C SER A 113 4.41 4.76 -7.28
N LEU A 114 4.84 6.01 -7.52
CA LEU A 114 4.73 7.09 -6.56
C LEU A 114 4.03 8.30 -7.20
N SER A 115 3.23 8.99 -6.40
CA SER A 115 2.73 10.33 -6.65
C SER A 115 3.50 11.28 -5.74
N ILE A 116 4.18 12.27 -6.34
CA ILE A 116 5.08 13.19 -5.64
C ILE A 116 4.47 14.57 -5.67
N SER A 117 4.39 15.22 -4.51
CA SER A 117 3.94 16.61 -4.42
C SER A 117 4.86 17.43 -3.52
N GLU A 118 5.08 18.69 -3.93
CA GLU A 118 5.77 19.69 -3.11
C GLU A 118 4.75 20.51 -2.31
N GLY A 119 5.02 20.72 -1.02
CA GLY A 119 4.28 21.63 -0.16
C GLY A 119 2.92 21.14 0.35
N ARG A 120 2.45 19.95 -0.04
CA ARG A 120 1.13 19.43 0.36
C ARG A 120 1.02 19.17 1.87
N SER A 121 2.10 18.73 2.51
CA SER A 121 2.14 18.41 3.94
C SER A 121 2.95 19.43 4.73
N ARG A 122 2.54 19.74 5.98
CA ARG A 122 3.37 20.55 6.89
C ARG A 122 4.67 19.87 7.32
N ASN A 123 4.69 18.54 7.30
CA ASN A 123 5.84 17.72 7.66
C ASN A 123 6.36 17.01 6.42
N PRO A 124 7.43 17.49 5.77
CA PRO A 124 8.03 16.83 4.63
C PRO A 124 8.55 15.45 5.02
N THR A 125 8.54 14.53 4.08
CA THR A 125 9.20 13.24 4.26
C THR A 125 10.69 13.40 4.04
N TYR A 126 11.52 13.08 5.05
CA TYR A 126 12.98 13.06 4.88
C TYR A 126 13.45 11.68 4.42
N ARG A 127 12.76 10.64 4.88
CA ARG A 127 13.11 9.28 4.56
C ARG A 127 11.85 8.42 4.45
N LEU A 128 11.69 7.77 3.32
CA LEU A 128 10.64 6.79 3.05
C LEU A 128 11.27 5.41 2.94
N VAL A 129 10.90 4.50 3.83
CA VAL A 129 11.35 3.11 3.81
C VAL A 129 10.26 2.23 3.22
N LEU A 130 10.56 1.57 2.09
CA LEU A 130 9.69 0.57 1.50
C LEU A 130 9.87 -0.76 2.23
N ARG A 131 8.79 -1.25 2.79
CA ARG A 131 8.74 -2.57 3.41
C ARG A 131 8.03 -3.51 2.45
N TYR A 132 8.55 -4.71 2.31
CA TYR A 132 7.90 -5.74 1.51
C TYR A 132 7.17 -6.71 2.42
N PRO A 133 5.99 -7.23 1.98
CA PRO A 133 5.44 -8.41 2.63
C PRO A 133 6.58 -9.43 2.65
N GLU A 134 6.91 -9.93 3.82
CA GLU A 134 7.81 -11.07 3.85
C GLU A 134 7.21 -12.07 2.88
N THR A 135 7.95 -12.41 1.83
CA THR A 135 7.66 -13.61 1.04
C THR A 135 7.89 -14.72 2.05
N GLY A 136 6.83 -15.00 2.82
CA GLY A 136 6.92 -16.05 3.81
C GLY A 136 7.43 -17.28 3.05
N THR A 137 8.62 -17.73 3.33
CA THR A 137 8.60 -19.03 3.99
C THR A 137 7.33 -19.00 4.79
N ILE A 138 6.30 -19.76 4.36
CA ILE A 138 5.22 -20.11 5.23
C ILE A 138 5.95 -20.59 6.49
N ARG A 139 6.25 -19.65 7.37
CA ARG A 139 6.34 -19.93 8.77
C ARG A 139 4.91 -20.34 9.00
N THR A 140 4.67 -21.62 8.79
CA THR A 140 3.60 -22.29 9.45
C THR A 140 3.70 -21.67 10.83
N ALA A 141 2.87 -20.64 11.10
CA ALA A 141 2.56 -20.35 12.47
C ALA A 141 2.26 -21.73 12.95
N ARG A 142 3.21 -22.32 13.65
CA ARG A 142 3.00 -23.48 14.46
C ARG A 142 2.06 -22.90 15.48
N SER A 143 0.81 -22.74 15.01
CA SER A 143 -0.32 -22.73 15.88
C SER A 143 0.01 -23.93 16.76
N THR A 144 0.38 -23.65 17.98
CA THR A 144 0.21 -24.59 19.08
C THR A 144 -1.30 -24.68 19.25
N VAL A 145 -1.97 -25.16 18.20
CA VAL A 145 -3.21 -25.87 18.36
C VAL A 145 -2.78 -27.03 19.25
N ALA A 146 -3.17 -26.92 20.50
CA ALA A 146 -3.15 -28.05 21.42
C ALA A 146 -3.52 -29.27 20.58
N ALA A 147 -2.71 -30.33 20.67
CA ALA A 147 -2.84 -31.54 19.89
C ALA A 147 -4.27 -32.12 20.08
N GLY A 148 -5.22 -31.50 19.40
CA GLY A 148 -6.52 -32.04 19.10
C GLY A 148 -6.26 -33.18 18.13
N SER A 149 -6.69 -34.38 18.50
CA SER A 149 -6.57 -35.58 17.71
C SER A 149 -6.97 -35.28 16.26
N ARG A 150 -5.98 -35.33 15.35
CA ARG A 150 -6.27 -35.32 13.92
C ARG A 150 -7.16 -36.52 13.64
N ASP A 151 -8.33 -36.28 13.10
CA ASP A 151 -9.17 -37.37 12.64
C ASP A 151 -8.54 -37.91 11.35
N ILE A 152 -8.03 -39.15 11.41
CA ILE A 152 -7.42 -39.88 10.31
C ILE A 152 -8.26 -41.15 9.96
N GLY A 153 -9.48 -41.25 10.50
CA GLY A 153 -10.35 -42.40 10.35
C GLY A 153 -11.10 -42.48 9.00
N TYR A 154 -10.50 -42.02 7.91
CA TYR A 154 -11.13 -42.04 6.59
C TYR A 154 -10.99 -43.39 5.91
N ALA A 155 -12.10 -43.88 5.33
CA ALA A 155 -12.12 -45.03 4.45
C ALA A 155 -12.13 -44.59 2.98
N TRP A 156 -11.39 -45.26 2.14
CA TRP A 156 -11.34 -45.04 0.70
C TRP A 156 -12.20 -46.07 -0.04
N SER A 157 -12.98 -45.64 -1.04
CA SER A 157 -13.63 -46.51 -2.00
C SER A 157 -13.54 -45.88 -3.37
N GLY A 158 -13.04 -46.62 -4.38
CA GLY A 158 -12.89 -46.14 -5.73
C GLY A 158 -11.70 -46.80 -6.45
N ASP A 159 -11.23 -46.14 -7.53
CA ASP A 159 -10.10 -46.63 -8.30
C ASP A 159 -8.79 -46.46 -7.52
N GLU A 160 -8.03 -47.53 -7.35
CA GLU A 160 -6.78 -47.56 -6.58
C GLU A 160 -5.73 -46.56 -7.10
N SER A 161 -5.74 -46.24 -8.40
CA SER A 161 -4.85 -45.28 -8.98
C SER A 161 -5.08 -43.83 -8.54
N LEU A 162 -6.24 -43.53 -8.00
CA LEU A 162 -6.65 -42.22 -7.51
C LEU A 162 -6.63 -42.11 -5.99
N LYS A 163 -6.16 -43.15 -5.31
CA LYS A 163 -6.13 -43.20 -3.85
C LYS A 163 -5.21 -42.16 -3.26
N PRO A 164 -5.70 -41.23 -2.41
CA PRO A 164 -4.85 -40.26 -1.74
C PRO A 164 -3.84 -40.94 -0.80
N VAL A 165 -2.62 -40.41 -0.77
CA VAL A 165 -1.56 -40.94 0.08
C VAL A 165 -1.82 -40.66 1.55
N HIS A 166 -2.44 -39.52 1.86
CA HIS A 166 -2.84 -39.10 3.18
C HIS A 166 -4.17 -38.34 3.14
N ILE A 167 -5.05 -38.61 4.07
CA ILE A 167 -6.27 -37.81 4.29
C ILE A 167 -6.32 -37.46 5.79
N TRP A 168 -6.54 -36.19 6.08
CA TRP A 168 -6.69 -35.72 7.45
C TRP A 168 -7.59 -34.47 7.52
N ASN A 169 -8.18 -34.23 8.68
CA ASN A 169 -9.04 -33.08 8.95
C ASN A 169 -8.54 -32.34 10.18
N ASP A 170 -8.60 -30.99 10.14
CA ASP A 170 -8.20 -30.12 11.26
C ASP A 170 -9.40 -29.50 12.00
N GLY A 171 -10.61 -29.92 11.67
CA GLY A 171 -11.86 -29.37 12.20
C GLY A 171 -12.45 -28.23 11.37
N GLN A 172 -11.72 -27.70 10.38
CA GLN A 172 -12.18 -26.67 9.46
C GLN A 172 -12.17 -27.13 8.00
N ALA A 173 -11.21 -27.95 7.62
CA ALA A 173 -11.06 -28.46 6.26
C ALA A 173 -10.53 -29.90 6.25
N THR A 174 -10.88 -30.64 5.18
CA THR A 174 -10.31 -31.96 4.88
C THR A 174 -9.24 -31.80 3.80
N TYR A 175 -8.08 -32.39 4.03
CA TYR A 175 -6.92 -32.35 3.15
C TYR A 175 -6.68 -33.77 2.58
N PHE A 176 -6.30 -33.84 1.29
CA PHE A 176 -5.98 -35.09 0.57
C PHE A 176 -4.97 -34.84 -0.55
#